data_4506e4c5d8f6226ecd22035522df0a16
#
_entry.id   4506e4c5d8f6226ecd22035522df0a16
#
_cell.length_a   1.000
_cell.length_b   1.000
_cell.length_c   1.000
_cell.angle_alpha   90.00
_cell.angle_beta   90.00
_cell.angle_gamma   90.00
#
_symmetry.space_group_name_H-M   'P 1'
#
loop_
_entity.id
_entity.type
_entity.pdbx_description
1 polymer ?
#
loop_
_entity_poly.entity_id
_entity_poly.type
_entity_poly.pdbx_seq_one_letter_code
_entity_poly.pdbx_strand_id
1 'polypeptide(L)'
;MPRRASSSVSRWWIPGVALLVLAAMAGGWMLYRTVSDPYRTLTPLDVSAYLNNANSLRGNVYKLEVVVDTQLAWAPSRGRLYSVETAEHSEVLPVMIPAAFNAVNLQKGQRYFLRLEVAEKGILRVQDIRKV
;
A
#
# COMPACT_ATOMS: atom_id res chain seq x y z
N MET A 1 -19.30 -47.08 -44.06
CA MET A 1 -18.69 -45.78 -44.10
C MET A 1 -18.67 -45.12 -42.74
N PRO A 2 -17.50 -44.89 -42.24
CA PRO A 2 -17.42 -44.19 -40.99
C PRO A 2 -17.88 -42.76 -41.15
N ARG A 3 -18.71 -42.34 -40.27
CA ARG A 3 -19.23 -40.99 -40.30
C ARG A 3 -18.48 -40.15 -39.34
N ARG A 4 -18.01 -39.10 -39.81
CA ARG A 4 -17.37 -38.14 -38.95
C ARG A 4 -18.34 -37.12 -38.45
N ALA A 5 -19.30 -37.56 -37.82
CA ALA A 5 -20.35 -36.70 -37.38
C ALA A 5 -19.94 -35.74 -36.27
N SER A 6 -18.82 -35.99 -35.66
CA SER A 6 -18.39 -35.23 -34.51
C SER A 6 -17.81 -33.85 -34.81
N SER A 7 -17.48 -33.59 -36.07
CA SER A 7 -16.76 -32.38 -36.40
C SER A 7 -17.59 -31.12 -36.23
N SER A 8 -18.88 -31.21 -36.35
CA SER A 8 -19.76 -30.03 -36.29
C SER A 8 -20.01 -29.54 -34.89
N VAL A 9 -19.81 -30.36 -33.87
CA VAL A 9 -20.15 -30.00 -32.51
C VAL A 9 -19.02 -29.31 -31.80
N SER A 10 -17.82 -29.63 -32.20
CA SER A 10 -16.65 -29.29 -31.41
C SER A 10 -16.29 -27.82 -31.37
N ARG A 11 -16.71 -27.01 -32.31
CA ARG A 11 -16.26 -25.64 -32.41
C ARG A 11 -17.00 -24.67 -31.50
N TRP A 12 -18.18 -25.01 -31.07
CA TRP A 12 -18.97 -24.15 -30.21
C TRP A 12 -18.43 -24.05 -28.77
N TRP A 13 -17.71 -25.06 -28.33
CA TRP A 13 -17.15 -25.04 -26.98
C TRP A 13 -15.88 -24.24 -26.90
N ILE A 14 -15.19 -23.93 -28.00
CA ILE A 14 -13.95 -23.18 -28.03
C ILE A 14 -14.13 -21.78 -27.43
N PRO A 15 -15.09 -20.96 -27.89
CA PRO A 15 -15.32 -19.66 -27.27
C PRO A 15 -15.74 -19.76 -25.81
N GLY A 16 -16.47 -20.79 -25.42
CA GLY A 16 -16.82 -20.99 -24.02
C GLY A 16 -15.64 -21.30 -23.14
N VAL A 17 -14.75 -22.16 -23.59
CA VAL A 17 -13.52 -22.50 -22.88
C VAL A 17 -12.59 -21.28 -22.82
N ALA A 18 -12.46 -20.56 -23.92
CA ALA A 18 -11.65 -19.34 -23.94
C ALA A 18 -12.14 -18.30 -22.93
N LEU A 19 -13.45 -18.15 -22.84
CA LEU A 19 -14.06 -17.22 -21.90
C LEU A 19 -13.85 -17.66 -20.44
N LEU A 20 -13.94 -18.97 -20.17
CA LEU A 20 -13.63 -19.55 -18.87
C LEU A 20 -12.18 -19.31 -18.46
N VAL A 21 -11.26 -19.52 -19.38
CA VAL A 21 -9.82 -19.30 -19.14
C VAL A 21 -9.56 -17.84 -18.84
N LEU A 22 -10.14 -16.93 -19.61
CA LEU A 22 -10.00 -15.49 -19.37
C LEU A 22 -10.57 -15.08 -18.01
N ALA A 23 -11.73 -15.62 -17.63
CA ALA A 23 -12.35 -15.36 -16.35
C ALA A 23 -11.47 -15.90 -15.20
N ALA A 24 -10.90 -17.09 -15.35
CA ALA A 24 -10.00 -17.67 -14.37
C ALA A 24 -8.72 -16.86 -14.24
N MET A 25 -8.15 -16.39 -15.34
CA MET A 25 -6.96 -15.54 -15.31
C MET A 25 -7.23 -14.19 -14.64
N ALA A 26 -8.35 -13.56 -14.97
CA ALA A 26 -8.76 -12.30 -14.34
C ALA A 26 -9.00 -12.46 -12.85
N GLY A 27 -9.70 -13.51 -12.44
CA GLY A 27 -9.94 -13.84 -11.05
C GLY A 27 -8.66 -14.14 -10.29
N GLY A 28 -7.77 -14.92 -10.87
CA GLY A 28 -6.47 -15.23 -10.30
C GLY A 28 -5.60 -14.00 -10.15
N TRP A 29 -5.62 -13.11 -11.13
CA TRP A 29 -4.91 -11.85 -11.08
C TRP A 29 -5.43 -10.95 -9.96
N MET A 30 -6.73 -10.83 -9.83
CA MET A 30 -7.35 -10.05 -8.74
C MET A 30 -6.99 -10.61 -7.38
N LEU A 31 -7.10 -11.94 -7.21
CA LEU A 31 -6.70 -12.60 -5.97
C LEU A 31 -5.23 -12.39 -5.67
N TYR A 32 -4.37 -12.54 -6.65
CA TYR A 32 -2.95 -12.31 -6.48
C TYR A 32 -2.66 -10.89 -6.01
N ARG A 33 -3.27 -9.90 -6.65
CA ARG A 33 -3.09 -8.49 -6.24
C ARG A 33 -3.57 -8.25 -4.81
N THR A 34 -4.71 -8.83 -4.45
CA THR A 34 -5.29 -8.67 -3.12
C THR A 34 -4.42 -9.33 -2.05
N VAL A 35 -3.95 -10.54 -2.33
CA VAL A 35 -3.09 -11.28 -1.38
C VAL A 35 -1.70 -10.70 -1.30
N SER A 36 -1.18 -10.18 -2.41
CA SER A 36 0.17 -9.60 -2.47
C SER A 36 0.25 -8.18 -1.92
N ASP A 37 -0.86 -7.57 -1.60
CA ASP A 37 -0.86 -6.21 -1.07
C ASP A 37 -0.34 -6.22 0.38
N PRO A 38 0.86 -5.65 0.63
CA PRO A 38 1.44 -5.64 1.97
C PRO A 38 0.63 -4.80 2.96
N TYR A 39 -0.18 -3.86 2.46
CA TYR A 39 -1.00 -3.00 3.31
C TYR A 39 -2.28 -3.66 3.78
N ARG A 40 -2.70 -4.74 3.15
CA ARG A 40 -3.94 -5.43 3.50
C ARG A 40 -3.92 -6.00 4.92
N THR A 41 -2.80 -6.58 5.31
CA THR A 41 -2.64 -7.24 6.61
C THR A 41 -2.16 -6.30 7.70
N LEU A 42 -1.74 -5.08 7.35
CA LEU A 42 -1.30 -4.11 8.33
C LEU A 42 -2.47 -3.50 9.07
N THR A 43 -2.29 -3.33 10.37
CA THR A 43 -3.25 -2.62 11.21
C THR A 43 -3.10 -1.12 10.97
N PRO A 44 -4.21 -0.37 10.81
CA PRO A 44 -4.14 1.09 10.75
C PRO A 44 -3.58 1.65 12.06
N LEU A 45 -2.77 2.71 11.96
CA LEU A 45 -2.27 3.40 13.13
C LEU A 45 -3.41 4.09 13.86
N ASP A 46 -3.56 3.78 15.15
CA ASP A 46 -4.44 4.53 16.01
C ASP A 46 -3.73 5.81 16.44
N VAL A 47 -4.09 6.92 15.82
CA VAL A 47 -3.45 8.20 16.04
C VAL A 47 -3.65 8.68 17.48
N SER A 48 -4.82 8.45 18.05
CA SER A 48 -5.09 8.82 19.45
C SER A 48 -4.19 8.06 20.41
N ALA A 49 -4.06 6.75 20.23
CA ALA A 49 -3.15 5.94 21.04
C ALA A 49 -1.69 6.36 20.86
N TYR A 50 -1.29 6.70 19.65
CA TYR A 50 0.05 7.19 19.36
C TYR A 50 0.33 8.51 20.06
N LEU A 51 -0.60 9.46 20.01
CA LEU A 51 -0.44 10.76 20.64
C LEU A 51 -0.41 10.67 22.16
N ASN A 52 -1.20 9.75 22.73
CA ASN A 52 -1.25 9.56 24.17
C ASN A 52 -0.02 8.86 24.73
N ASN A 53 0.45 7.82 24.04
CA ASN A 53 1.61 7.05 24.49
C ASN A 53 2.30 6.35 23.31
N ALA A 54 3.14 7.09 22.61
CA ALA A 54 3.87 6.56 21.47
C ALA A 54 4.80 5.40 21.84
N ASN A 55 5.38 5.43 23.04
CA ASN A 55 6.30 4.38 23.48
C ASN A 55 5.64 3.00 23.63
N SER A 56 4.34 2.95 23.92
CA SER A 56 3.62 1.69 24.01
C SER A 56 3.48 0.99 22.67
N LEU A 57 3.60 1.73 21.58
CA LEU A 57 3.48 1.22 20.22
C LEU A 57 4.83 0.93 19.57
N ARG A 58 5.92 1.18 20.29
CA ARG A 58 7.27 1.02 19.76
C ARG A 58 7.53 -0.41 19.27
N GLY A 59 8.19 -0.51 18.13
CA GLY A 59 8.50 -1.79 17.49
C GLY A 59 7.41 -2.35 16.60
N ASN A 60 6.22 -1.77 16.62
CA ASN A 60 5.11 -2.20 15.79
C ASN A 60 5.10 -1.45 14.45
N VAL A 61 4.54 -2.10 13.44
CA VAL A 61 4.39 -1.55 12.10
C VAL A 61 2.92 -1.34 11.81
N TYR A 62 2.60 -0.16 11.30
CA TYR A 62 1.24 0.23 10.98
C TYR A 62 1.14 0.83 9.59
N LYS A 63 -0.07 0.88 9.04
CA LYS A 63 -0.36 1.64 7.82
C LYS A 63 -1.07 2.94 8.19
N LEU A 64 -0.85 3.98 7.40
CA LEU A 64 -1.50 5.26 7.58
C LEU A 64 -1.69 5.94 6.24
N GLU A 65 -2.90 6.43 5.98
CA GLU A 65 -3.18 7.28 4.84
C GLU A 65 -2.97 8.74 5.25
N VAL A 66 -2.12 9.43 4.52
CA VAL A 66 -1.72 10.79 4.87
C VAL A 66 -1.75 11.71 3.66
N VAL A 67 -1.87 13.01 3.95
CA VAL A 67 -1.65 14.08 2.97
C VAL A 67 -0.36 14.79 3.35
N VAL A 68 0.54 14.94 2.42
CA VAL A 68 1.81 15.62 2.65
C VAL A 68 1.56 17.11 2.89
N ASP A 69 2.05 17.61 3.99
CA ASP A 69 1.94 19.03 4.33
C ASP A 69 3.24 19.79 4.03
N THR A 70 4.25 19.63 4.87
CA THR A 70 5.47 20.44 4.76
C THR A 70 6.70 19.59 5.07
N GLN A 71 7.79 19.85 4.34
CA GLN A 71 9.08 19.30 4.70
C GLN A 71 9.67 20.14 5.83
N LEU A 72 9.90 19.51 6.98
CA LEU A 72 10.40 20.19 8.18
C LEU A 72 11.93 20.25 8.22
N ALA A 73 12.58 19.17 7.77
CA ALA A 73 14.04 19.08 7.79
C ALA A 73 14.52 18.09 6.72
N TRP A 74 15.76 18.25 6.32
CA TRP A 74 16.40 17.35 5.38
C TRP A 74 17.88 17.22 5.70
N ALA A 75 18.35 15.97 5.69
CA ALA A 75 19.78 15.68 5.83
C ALA A 75 20.11 14.55 4.84
N PRO A 76 21.13 14.70 3.99
CA PRO A 76 21.42 13.70 2.95
C PRO A 76 21.68 12.30 3.50
N SER A 77 22.28 12.19 4.67
CA SER A 77 22.62 10.91 5.29
C SER A 77 21.51 10.31 6.14
N ARG A 78 20.56 11.12 6.60
CA ARG A 78 19.51 10.69 7.54
C ARG A 78 18.14 10.61 6.92
N GLY A 79 17.91 11.32 5.82
CA GLY A 79 16.63 11.38 5.16
C GLY A 79 15.92 12.70 5.38
N ARG A 80 14.60 12.66 5.29
CA ARG A 80 13.75 13.86 5.35
C ARG A 80 12.73 13.72 6.47
N LEU A 81 12.46 14.81 7.14
CA LEU A 81 11.39 14.90 8.12
C LEU A 81 10.25 15.70 7.52
N TYR A 82 9.08 15.07 7.44
CA TYR A 82 7.87 15.68 6.89
C TYR A 82 6.81 15.83 7.96
N SER A 83 6.05 16.91 7.86
CA SER A 83 4.77 17.05 8.52
C SER A 83 3.70 16.51 7.58
N VAL A 84 2.92 15.55 8.06
CA VAL A 84 1.82 14.96 7.29
C VAL A 84 0.52 15.09 8.06
N GLU A 85 -0.57 15.26 7.34
CA GLU A 85 -1.91 15.33 7.92
C GLU A 85 -2.60 14.00 7.70
N THR A 86 -3.22 13.45 8.75
CA THR A 86 -3.96 12.20 8.63
C THR A 86 -5.23 12.45 7.83
N ALA A 87 -5.54 11.54 6.88
CA ALA A 87 -6.69 11.70 6.00
C ALA A 87 -8.03 11.62 6.75
N GLU A 88 -8.09 10.83 7.83
CA GLU A 88 -9.33 10.61 8.55
C GLU A 88 -9.62 11.68 9.60
N HIS A 89 -8.60 12.15 10.31
CA HIS A 89 -8.78 12.99 11.49
C HIS A 89 -8.16 14.37 11.36
N SER A 90 -7.53 14.68 10.24
CA SER A 90 -6.86 15.95 9.99
C SER A 90 -5.81 16.32 11.05
N GLU A 91 -5.27 15.33 11.73
CA GLU A 91 -4.19 15.53 12.69
C GLU A 91 -2.85 15.57 12.01
N VAL A 92 -1.97 16.45 12.48
CA VAL A 92 -0.63 16.64 11.91
C VAL A 92 0.37 15.83 12.70
N LEU A 93 1.14 15.00 12.00
CA LEU A 93 2.16 14.15 12.60
C LEU A 93 3.50 14.34 11.90
N PRO A 94 4.62 14.34 12.63
CA PRO A 94 5.93 14.29 12.02
C PRO A 94 6.27 12.84 11.64
N VAL A 95 6.75 12.64 10.43
CA VAL A 95 7.23 11.34 9.98
C VAL A 95 8.63 11.47 9.41
N MET A 96 9.47 10.48 9.72
CA MET A 96 10.84 10.43 9.20
C MET A 96 10.87 9.53 7.96
N ILE A 97 11.32 10.07 6.86
CA ILE A 97 11.51 9.34 5.61
C ILE A 97 13.00 9.05 5.45
N PRO A 98 13.40 7.77 5.52
CA PRO A 98 14.82 7.41 5.45
C PRO A 98 15.46 7.81 4.12
N ALA A 99 16.79 7.91 4.12
CA ALA A 99 17.57 8.26 2.94
C ALA A 99 17.33 7.30 1.75
N ALA A 100 16.93 6.07 2.01
CA ALA A 100 16.58 5.09 0.97
C ALA A 100 15.46 5.59 0.04
N PHE A 101 14.62 6.51 0.50
CA PHE A 101 13.51 7.08 -0.27
C PHE A 101 13.80 8.48 -0.80
N ASN A 102 15.06 8.91 -0.81
CA ASN A 102 15.41 10.25 -1.31
C ASN A 102 15.02 10.49 -2.77
N ALA A 103 14.93 9.41 -3.56
CA ALA A 103 14.49 9.51 -4.95
C ALA A 103 12.97 9.67 -5.10
N VAL A 104 12.20 9.43 -4.06
CA VAL A 104 10.75 9.57 -4.09
C VAL A 104 10.39 11.04 -3.95
N ASN A 105 9.66 11.55 -4.93
CA ASN A 105 9.21 12.93 -4.92
C ASN A 105 7.84 13.03 -4.23
N LEU A 106 7.84 13.52 -3.00
CA LEU A 106 6.64 13.76 -2.22
C LEU A 106 6.13 15.16 -2.47
N GLN A 107 4.95 15.25 -3.04
CA GLN A 107 4.33 16.53 -3.39
C GLN A 107 3.37 16.98 -2.31
N LYS A 108 3.44 18.24 -1.94
CA LYS A 108 2.51 18.86 -0.99
C LYS A 108 1.07 18.73 -1.48
N GLY A 109 0.18 18.32 -0.58
CA GLY A 109 -1.22 18.13 -0.89
C GLY A 109 -1.55 16.77 -1.52
N GLN A 110 -0.57 15.96 -1.82
CA GLN A 110 -0.76 14.64 -2.39
C GLN A 110 -1.01 13.60 -1.29
N ARG A 111 -1.89 12.65 -1.56
CA ARG A 111 -2.18 11.54 -0.65
C ARG A 111 -1.25 10.37 -0.90
N TYR A 112 -0.81 9.76 0.20
CA TYR A 112 0.02 8.56 0.18
C TYR A 112 -0.43 7.58 1.25
N PHE A 113 -0.25 6.28 0.97
CA PHE A 113 -0.26 5.26 1.99
C PHE A 113 1.17 5.05 2.48
N LEU A 114 1.36 5.13 3.78
CA LEU A 114 2.65 4.91 4.40
C LEU A 114 2.60 3.65 5.26
N ARG A 115 3.65 2.85 5.17
CA ARG A 115 3.94 1.82 6.13
C ARG A 115 4.92 2.40 7.11
N LEU A 116 4.49 2.50 8.37
CA LEU A 116 5.22 3.20 9.41
C LEU A 116 5.62 2.24 10.52
N GLU A 117 6.85 2.35 10.99
CA GLU A 117 7.31 1.72 12.20
C GLU A 117 7.43 2.76 13.30
N VAL A 118 6.92 2.45 14.48
CA VAL A 118 7.15 3.27 15.66
C VAL A 118 8.53 2.93 16.20
N ALA A 119 9.49 3.79 15.92
CA ALA A 119 10.89 3.61 16.29
C ALA A 119 11.16 4.08 17.71
N GLU A 120 12.43 4.06 18.11
CA GLU A 120 12.86 4.56 19.40
C GLU A 120 12.39 6.00 19.63
N LYS A 121 12.05 6.32 20.86
CA LYS A 121 11.52 7.63 21.26
C LYS A 121 10.17 7.97 20.63
N GLY A 122 9.47 6.98 20.09
CA GLY A 122 8.14 7.19 19.48
C GLY A 122 8.18 7.89 18.13
N ILE A 123 9.29 7.89 17.42
CA ILE A 123 9.39 8.48 16.08
C ILE A 123 8.76 7.57 15.05
N LEU A 124 7.92 8.12 14.19
CA LEU A 124 7.34 7.39 13.07
C LEU A 124 8.35 7.35 11.91
N ARG A 125 8.84 6.15 11.60
CA ARG A 125 9.77 5.92 10.50
C ARG A 125 9.05 5.27 9.35
N VAL A 126 9.15 5.84 8.16
CA VAL A 126 8.53 5.30 6.95
C VAL A 126 9.33 4.12 6.45
N GLN A 127 8.67 2.97 6.27
CA GLN A 127 9.27 1.76 5.69
C GLN A 127 8.88 1.56 4.23
N ASP A 128 7.76 2.11 3.81
CA ASP A 128 7.30 2.03 2.43
C ASP A 128 6.34 3.19 2.15
N ILE A 129 6.28 3.60 0.88
CA ILE A 129 5.43 4.69 0.42
C ILE A 129 4.69 4.22 -0.83
N ARG A 130 3.37 4.36 -0.81
CA ARG A 130 2.53 4.05 -1.95
C ARG A 130 1.63 5.25 -2.25
N LYS A 131 1.62 5.71 -3.49
CA LYS A 131 0.73 6.76 -3.92
C LYS A 131 -0.71 6.23 -4.01
N VAL A 132 -1.64 7.00 -3.48
CA VAL A 132 -3.07 6.69 -3.55
C VAL A 132 -3.61 6.91 -4.96
#